data_44741c5eeccac59aa61f145f2acbb35f
#
_entry.id   44741c5eeccac59aa61f145f2acbb35f
#
_cell.length_a   1.000
_cell.length_b   1.000
_cell.length_c   1.000
_cell.angle_alpha   90.00
_cell.angle_beta   90.00
_cell.angle_gamma   90.00
#
_symmetry.space_group_name_H-M   'P 1'
#
loop_
_entity.id
_entity.type
_entity.pdbx_description
1 polymer ?
#
loop_
_entity_poly.entity_id
_entity_poly.type
_entity_poly.pdbx_seq_one_letter_code
_entity_poly.pdbx_strand_id
1 'polypeptide(L)'
;MSALLIAKPLCKLFNKSLQTGNFPSLWKKACVTPIYKQKGSSSDPTNYRPISLPPTLSKILEKLVFNRIYFHLSENNLLTEKQSGYRRGHSTHIQLLYLTHKLYFALNENKNFTAIFLDISKYFDKIWHRGLINKCEIQYNISGSLLTWLKSYLKDRSQVVRVGNQISSPQSISAGCPQGSVLGPLLALMYLNDLSKHTENETLFYADDTSLYAAHSPDDQRHRHSLQKDLDNIVRYGHNWAITFNADKTVQQTFTTRHTDQDLRLCFDGKPIIPVDCHKHLGLNLSTDLHFHQHINSLIKTINTTLGPIYPVAKFLPRSVLNQIYLIYIQLHFDYCDIIYDGNLTASDSIRLQTLQNRCARLVTGTLFRTSTHALLTDLGWERLETRRLIDRLLFFHRLYYNHPSLTYWLPSYLTDLLTDTRQDATGRQLRNANLLSTPPIRLTSFRNSYLPSTIRQWNLLPETIRNIQSSRDFSRQVWQRVGAPEPPPSHTVGTKTLNTHHTRLRVGLSTLHAHLFQINLTPSPACSCGHNYEDTAHYILWCPQHTNHRTNLFEAVRSILQGFDNFSDKHKLDIILYGLSLSQTQGIFIAHHLQTFIAQTRRFSTQTHTI
;
A
#
# COMPACT_ATOMS: atom_id res chain seq x y z
N MET A 1 21.33 -8.25 26.85
CA MET A 1 22.04 -7.97 28.14
C MET A 1 21.97 -6.49 28.53
N SER A 2 22.27 -5.54 27.67
CA SER A 2 22.25 -4.07 27.98
C SER A 2 20.87 -3.55 28.45
N ALA A 3 19.76 -4.03 27.88
CA ALA A 3 18.41 -3.56 28.23
C ALA A 3 18.07 -3.79 29.72
N LEU A 4 18.47 -4.93 30.30
CA LEU A 4 18.21 -5.26 31.71
C LEU A 4 19.00 -4.37 32.66
N LEU A 5 20.24 -3.98 32.29
CA LEU A 5 21.12 -3.15 33.10
C LEU A 5 20.61 -1.70 33.18
N ILE A 6 20.12 -1.14 32.06
CA ILE A 6 19.67 0.25 31.99
C ILE A 6 18.20 0.44 32.39
N ALA A 7 17.39 -0.61 32.41
CA ALA A 7 15.94 -0.51 32.71
C ALA A 7 15.65 0.11 34.08
N LYS A 8 16.33 -0.33 35.17
CA LYS A 8 16.14 0.19 36.52
C LYS A 8 16.47 1.70 36.65
N PRO A 9 17.65 2.18 36.20
CA PRO A 9 17.98 3.61 36.22
C PRO A 9 16.99 4.43 35.40
N LEU A 10 16.61 3.97 34.19
CA LEU A 10 15.63 4.68 33.36
C LEU A 10 14.24 4.73 34.00
N CYS A 11 13.78 3.64 34.62
CA CYS A 11 12.51 3.62 35.35
C CYS A 11 12.49 4.67 36.48
N LYS A 12 13.57 4.77 37.27
CA LYS A 12 13.69 5.80 38.32
C LYS A 12 13.65 7.21 37.73
N LEU A 13 14.39 7.48 36.65
CA LEU A 13 14.41 8.78 35.99
C LEU A 13 13.03 9.15 35.45
N PHE A 14 12.36 8.24 34.75
CA PHE A 14 11.06 8.47 34.15
C PHE A 14 9.97 8.69 35.20
N ASN A 15 9.94 7.87 36.27
CA ASN A 15 9.02 8.05 37.37
C ASN A 15 9.22 9.39 38.07
N LYS A 16 10.49 9.79 38.34
CA LYS A 16 10.79 11.10 38.91
C LYS A 16 10.29 12.22 38.01
N SER A 17 10.55 12.15 36.70
CA SER A 17 10.09 13.13 35.72
C SER A 17 8.55 13.29 35.75
N LEU A 18 7.80 12.18 35.76
CA LEU A 18 6.34 12.19 35.79
C LEU A 18 5.77 12.66 37.13
N GLN A 19 6.36 12.24 38.27
CA GLN A 19 5.93 12.63 39.60
C GLN A 19 6.13 14.13 39.86
N THR A 20 7.28 14.68 39.40
CA THR A 20 7.59 16.11 39.57
C THR A 20 6.94 16.98 38.49
N GLY A 21 6.34 16.39 37.45
CA GLY A 21 5.80 17.12 36.31
C GLY A 21 6.86 17.81 35.45
N ASN A 22 8.12 17.40 35.54
CA ASN A 22 9.23 18.05 34.83
C ASN A 22 9.81 17.16 33.73
N PHE A 23 9.76 17.66 32.49
CA PHE A 23 10.45 17.03 31.36
C PHE A 23 11.94 17.43 31.38
N PRO A 24 12.90 16.48 31.23
CA PRO A 24 14.33 16.78 31.32
C PRO A 24 14.79 17.86 30.34
N SER A 25 15.45 18.90 30.86
CA SER A 25 15.85 20.07 30.06
C SER A 25 16.83 19.76 28.93
N LEU A 26 17.71 18.79 29.12
CA LEU A 26 18.65 18.31 28.10
C LEU A 26 17.92 17.71 26.87
N TRP A 27 16.70 17.21 27.04
CA TRP A 27 15.94 16.60 25.95
C TRP A 27 15.04 17.61 25.22
N LYS A 28 15.01 18.87 25.66
CA LYS A 28 14.28 19.96 25.01
C LYS A 28 15.02 20.56 23.82
N LYS A 29 16.32 20.25 23.68
CA LYS A 29 17.13 20.65 22.53
C LYS A 29 16.98 19.65 21.40
N ALA A 30 16.54 20.10 20.23
CA ALA A 30 16.36 19.27 19.06
C ALA A 30 17.35 19.64 17.95
N CYS A 31 17.86 18.63 17.25
CA CYS A 31 18.60 18.81 16.01
C CYS A 31 17.65 18.61 14.84
N VAL A 32 17.46 19.63 14.01
CA VAL A 32 16.59 19.57 12.84
C VAL A 32 17.43 19.28 11.59
N THR A 33 17.04 18.23 10.85
CA THR A 33 17.58 17.92 9.54
C THR A 33 16.55 18.28 8.47
N PRO A 34 16.85 19.19 7.54
CA PRO A 34 15.95 19.55 6.46
C PRO A 34 15.91 18.41 5.41
N ILE A 35 14.74 17.87 5.14
CA ILE A 35 14.51 16.85 4.11
C ILE A 35 13.79 17.48 2.93
N TYR A 36 14.43 17.47 1.75
CA TYR A 36 13.87 18.03 0.52
C TYR A 36 12.59 17.31 0.10
N LYS A 37 11.53 18.09 -0.22
CA LYS A 37 10.21 17.57 -0.63
C LYS A 37 10.18 17.06 -2.08
N GLN A 38 11.32 17.16 -2.80
CA GLN A 38 11.44 16.85 -4.23
C GLN A 38 10.46 17.64 -5.12
N LYS A 39 10.13 18.87 -4.71
CA LYS A 39 9.28 19.81 -5.43
C LYS A 39 9.84 21.23 -5.29
N GLY A 40 9.79 22.01 -6.39
CA GLY A 40 10.33 23.37 -6.42
C GLY A 40 11.85 23.42 -6.44
N SER A 41 12.43 24.61 -6.21
CA SER A 41 13.88 24.79 -6.15
C SER A 41 14.48 24.19 -4.87
N SER A 42 15.59 23.48 -4.99
CA SER A 42 16.36 22.98 -3.84
C SER A 42 17.07 24.10 -3.05
N SER A 43 17.17 25.30 -3.60
CA SER A 43 17.70 26.47 -2.90
C SER A 43 16.67 27.19 -2.01
N ASP A 44 15.39 26.86 -2.14
CA ASP A 44 14.34 27.47 -1.33
C ASP A 44 14.06 26.61 -0.07
N PRO A 45 14.31 27.14 1.16
CA PRO A 45 14.06 26.43 2.41
C PRO A 45 12.60 25.98 2.60
N THR A 46 11.63 26.63 1.97
CA THR A 46 10.21 26.27 2.08
C THR A 46 9.91 24.91 1.44
N ASN A 47 10.78 24.42 0.56
CA ASN A 47 10.70 23.13 -0.10
C ASN A 47 11.29 21.98 0.75
N TYR A 48 11.62 22.23 2.01
CA TYR A 48 12.14 21.22 2.93
C TYR A 48 11.15 20.94 4.08
N ARG A 49 11.18 19.69 4.58
CA ARG A 49 10.51 19.31 5.84
C ARG A 49 11.52 19.38 6.96
N PRO A 50 11.27 20.12 8.05
CA PRO A 50 12.17 20.22 9.19
C PRO A 50 12.00 18.99 10.10
N ILE A 51 12.73 17.91 9.83
CA ILE A 51 12.65 16.71 10.65
C ILE A 51 13.51 16.87 11.90
N SER A 52 12.86 16.88 13.05
CA SER A 52 13.47 17.00 14.37
C SER A 52 13.98 15.65 14.87
N LEU A 53 15.19 15.60 15.35
CA LEU A 53 15.83 14.41 15.93
C LEU A 53 15.96 14.57 17.44
N PRO A 54 14.92 14.26 18.24
CA PRO A 54 15.03 14.27 19.69
C PRO A 54 15.88 13.09 20.19
N PRO A 55 16.47 13.19 21.40
CA PRO A 55 17.25 12.11 22.01
C PRO A 55 16.47 10.81 22.12
N THR A 56 17.14 9.67 21.96
CA THR A 56 16.48 8.34 21.98
C THR A 56 15.77 8.06 23.31
N LEU A 57 16.37 8.45 24.43
CA LEU A 57 15.73 8.27 25.76
C LEU A 57 14.47 9.12 25.91
N SER A 58 14.42 10.31 25.30
CA SER A 58 13.21 11.13 25.22
C SER A 58 12.08 10.37 24.53
N LYS A 59 12.38 9.72 23.38
CA LYS A 59 11.39 8.94 22.63
C LYS A 59 10.81 7.79 23.43
N ILE A 60 11.60 7.17 24.30
CA ILE A 60 11.11 6.08 25.17
C ILE A 60 10.11 6.64 26.20
N LEU A 61 10.47 7.75 26.89
CA LEU A 61 9.56 8.39 27.84
C LEU A 61 8.30 8.91 27.14
N GLU A 62 8.45 9.57 26.00
CA GLU A 62 7.31 10.01 25.18
C GLU A 62 6.39 8.85 24.80
N LYS A 63 6.97 7.65 24.48
CA LYS A 63 6.17 6.46 24.13
C LYS A 63 5.35 5.94 25.32
N LEU A 64 5.91 5.98 26.52
CA LEU A 64 5.17 5.60 27.73
C LEU A 64 4.00 6.55 27.99
N VAL A 65 4.25 7.86 27.86
CA VAL A 65 3.20 8.89 28.02
C VAL A 65 2.16 8.78 26.90
N PHE A 66 2.62 8.61 25.64
CA PHE A 66 1.73 8.36 24.50
C PHE A 66 0.77 7.20 24.76
N ASN A 67 1.29 6.05 25.20
CA ASN A 67 0.46 4.88 25.43
C ASN A 67 -0.62 5.13 26.51
N ARG A 68 -0.30 5.86 27.57
CA ARG A 68 -1.26 6.19 28.64
C ARG A 68 -2.32 7.19 28.18
N ILE A 69 -1.91 8.26 27.50
CA ILE A 69 -2.85 9.25 26.97
C ILE A 69 -3.73 8.58 25.89
N TYR A 70 -3.15 7.84 24.96
CA TYR A 70 -3.89 7.19 23.88
C TYR A 70 -4.91 6.17 24.44
N PHE A 71 -4.53 5.40 25.44
CA PHE A 71 -5.44 4.48 26.14
C PHE A 71 -6.61 5.24 26.76
N HIS A 72 -6.34 6.30 27.54
CA HIS A 72 -7.37 7.14 28.14
C HIS A 72 -8.34 7.73 27.09
N LEU A 73 -7.80 8.26 25.99
CA LEU A 73 -8.61 8.83 24.90
C LEU A 73 -9.49 7.77 24.22
N SER A 74 -8.96 6.56 24.05
CA SER A 74 -9.67 5.45 23.39
C SER A 74 -10.78 4.88 24.29
N GLU A 75 -10.49 4.58 25.54
CA GLU A 75 -11.48 4.03 26.49
C GLU A 75 -12.66 4.97 26.75
N ASN A 76 -12.41 6.28 26.68
CA ASN A 76 -13.44 7.28 26.91
C ASN A 76 -14.04 7.85 25.61
N ASN A 77 -13.73 7.28 24.45
CA ASN A 77 -14.21 7.73 23.14
C ASN A 77 -14.01 9.24 22.88
N LEU A 78 -12.87 9.79 23.33
CA LEU A 78 -12.57 11.21 23.24
C LEU A 78 -12.00 11.65 21.90
N LEU A 79 -11.59 10.71 21.04
CA LEU A 79 -11.13 11.00 19.68
C LEU A 79 -12.26 10.77 18.69
N THR A 80 -12.49 11.74 17.81
CA THR A 80 -13.48 11.60 16.74
C THR A 80 -13.09 10.45 15.80
N GLU A 81 -14.02 9.60 15.43
CA GLU A 81 -13.79 8.52 14.45
C GLU A 81 -13.52 9.06 13.04
N LYS A 82 -13.87 10.31 12.79
CA LYS A 82 -13.61 10.99 11.51
C LYS A 82 -12.11 11.27 11.25
N GLN A 83 -11.27 11.18 12.27
CA GLN A 83 -9.81 11.30 12.15
C GLN A 83 -9.17 9.92 11.94
N SER A 84 -8.53 9.73 10.79
CA SER A 84 -7.85 8.47 10.44
C SER A 84 -6.32 8.54 10.56
N GLY A 85 -5.72 9.73 10.58
CA GLY A 85 -4.27 9.89 10.72
C GLY A 85 -3.77 9.48 12.10
N TYR A 86 -2.64 8.79 12.17
CA TYR A 86 -1.95 8.36 13.41
C TYR A 86 -2.79 7.54 14.40
N ARG A 87 -3.90 6.98 13.97
CA ARG A 87 -4.77 6.11 14.79
C ARG A 87 -4.55 4.64 14.46
N ARG A 88 -4.62 3.79 15.51
CA ARG A 88 -4.56 2.34 15.32
C ARG A 88 -5.83 1.86 14.62
N GLY A 89 -5.68 0.93 13.69
CA GLY A 89 -6.80 0.40 12.89
C GLY A 89 -7.26 1.29 11.73
N HIS A 90 -6.81 2.54 11.66
CA HIS A 90 -7.11 3.46 10.58
C HIS A 90 -6.00 3.52 9.53
N SER A 91 -6.34 3.87 8.30
CA SER A 91 -5.39 4.03 7.19
C SER A 91 -5.94 4.97 6.13
N THR A 92 -5.08 5.39 5.19
CA THR A 92 -5.51 6.14 4.00
C THR A 92 -6.53 5.36 3.17
N HIS A 93 -6.36 4.03 3.05
CA HIS A 93 -7.31 3.16 2.34
C HIS A 93 -8.73 3.22 2.93
N ILE A 94 -8.84 3.17 4.26
CA ILE A 94 -10.14 3.21 4.96
C ILE A 94 -10.87 4.51 4.67
N GLN A 95 -10.17 5.64 4.78
CA GLN A 95 -10.78 6.95 4.55
C GLN A 95 -11.16 7.16 3.09
N LEU A 96 -10.27 6.80 2.16
CA LEU A 96 -10.54 6.88 0.73
C LEU A 96 -11.68 5.95 0.32
N LEU A 97 -11.73 4.75 0.88
CA LEU A 97 -12.81 3.80 0.61
C LEU A 97 -14.16 4.37 1.04
N TYR A 98 -14.23 4.94 2.23
CA TYR A 98 -15.45 5.55 2.74
C TYR A 98 -15.88 6.75 1.88
N LEU A 99 -14.97 7.67 1.61
CA LEU A 99 -15.22 8.83 0.75
C LEU A 99 -15.74 8.42 -0.63
N THR A 100 -15.06 7.48 -1.29
CA THR A 100 -15.44 7.02 -2.64
C THR A 100 -16.76 6.23 -2.61
N HIS A 101 -17.02 5.46 -1.56
CA HIS A 101 -18.32 4.79 -1.41
C HIS A 101 -19.46 5.81 -1.30
N LYS A 102 -19.33 6.83 -0.43
CA LYS A 102 -20.32 7.91 -0.29
C LYS A 102 -20.55 8.66 -1.61
N LEU A 103 -19.48 8.91 -2.34
CA LEU A 103 -19.51 9.53 -3.66
C LEU A 103 -20.31 8.68 -4.66
N TYR A 104 -19.93 7.43 -4.86
CA TYR A 104 -20.62 6.54 -5.79
C TYR A 104 -22.07 6.30 -5.39
N PHE A 105 -22.35 6.19 -4.08
CA PHE A 105 -23.71 6.04 -3.58
C PHE A 105 -24.56 7.28 -3.88
N ALA A 106 -24.04 8.49 -3.63
CA ALA A 106 -24.74 9.73 -3.93
C ALA A 106 -25.10 9.83 -5.43
N LEU A 107 -24.15 9.53 -6.30
CA LEU A 107 -24.41 9.53 -7.76
C LEU A 107 -25.44 8.46 -8.14
N ASN A 108 -25.42 7.30 -7.50
CA ASN A 108 -26.40 6.24 -7.71
C ASN A 108 -27.82 6.69 -7.32
N GLU A 109 -27.93 7.53 -6.29
CA GLU A 109 -29.17 8.17 -5.84
C GLU A 109 -29.56 9.43 -6.68
N ASN A 110 -28.91 9.65 -7.81
CA ASN A 110 -29.10 10.83 -8.67
C ASN A 110 -28.80 12.16 -7.98
N LYS A 111 -27.91 12.14 -6.99
CA LYS A 111 -27.41 13.32 -6.29
C LYS A 111 -26.05 13.71 -6.82
N ASN A 112 -25.72 14.98 -6.77
CA ASN A 112 -24.34 15.44 -6.91
C ASN A 112 -23.57 15.22 -5.62
N PHE A 113 -22.25 15.14 -5.73
CA PHE A 113 -21.36 15.05 -4.58
C PHE A 113 -20.26 16.09 -4.71
N THR A 114 -20.20 17.01 -3.75
CA THR A 114 -19.16 18.05 -3.70
C THR A 114 -18.21 17.75 -2.56
N ALA A 115 -16.92 17.70 -2.88
CA ALA A 115 -15.83 17.56 -1.91
C ALA A 115 -14.94 18.81 -1.95
N ILE A 116 -14.58 19.33 -0.78
CA ILE A 116 -13.67 20.46 -0.59
C ILE A 116 -12.48 19.95 0.19
N PHE A 117 -11.28 20.10 -0.37
CA PHE A 117 -10.03 19.68 0.24
C PHE A 117 -9.29 20.90 0.76
N LEU A 118 -9.06 20.90 2.08
CA LEU A 118 -8.47 22.01 2.82
C LEU A 118 -7.04 21.67 3.24
N ASP A 119 -6.09 22.57 2.98
CA ASP A 119 -4.67 22.45 3.41
C ASP A 119 -4.43 23.30 4.65
N ILE A 120 -3.78 22.75 5.67
CA ILE A 120 -3.37 23.50 6.86
C ILE A 120 -1.90 23.86 6.71
N SER A 121 -1.59 25.15 6.81
CA SER A 121 -0.23 25.67 6.63
C SER A 121 0.68 25.35 7.82
N LYS A 122 1.69 24.49 7.60
CA LYS A 122 2.70 24.15 8.62
C LYS A 122 2.09 23.75 9.95
N TYR A 123 1.10 22.83 9.92
CA TYR A 123 0.29 22.47 11.07
C TYR A 123 1.11 22.14 12.31
N PHE A 124 2.06 21.19 12.20
CA PHE A 124 2.90 20.77 13.33
C PHE A 124 3.75 21.89 13.92
N ASP A 125 4.13 22.89 13.13
CA ASP A 125 5.03 23.95 13.53
C ASP A 125 4.29 25.13 14.20
N LYS A 126 2.95 25.18 14.03
CA LYS A 126 2.11 26.30 14.48
C LYS A 126 1.16 25.98 15.63
N ILE A 127 1.13 24.74 16.16
CA ILE A 127 0.26 24.37 17.27
C ILE A 127 0.49 25.31 18.45
N TRP A 128 -0.55 26.05 18.83
CA TRP A 128 -0.51 26.98 19.95
C TRP A 128 -0.47 26.23 21.29
N HIS A 129 0.65 26.29 22.01
CA HIS A 129 0.89 25.51 23.22
C HIS A 129 -0.16 25.74 24.30
N ARG A 130 -0.52 27.02 24.56
CA ARG A 130 -1.53 27.35 25.60
C ARG A 130 -2.90 26.80 25.21
N GLY A 131 -3.29 26.93 23.93
CA GLY A 131 -4.54 26.39 23.42
C GLY A 131 -4.58 24.85 23.52
N LEU A 132 -3.50 24.16 23.16
CA LEU A 132 -3.37 22.72 23.29
C LEU A 132 -3.51 22.26 24.76
N ILE A 133 -2.82 22.91 25.69
CA ILE A 133 -2.91 22.60 27.12
C ILE A 133 -4.33 22.82 27.66
N ASN A 134 -4.99 23.89 27.23
CA ASN A 134 -6.38 24.14 27.58
C ASN A 134 -7.31 23.01 27.10
N LYS A 135 -7.13 22.53 25.85
CA LYS A 135 -7.87 21.36 25.35
C LYS A 135 -7.56 20.09 26.15
N CYS A 136 -6.28 19.85 26.50
CA CYS A 136 -5.89 18.71 27.33
C CYS A 136 -6.63 18.70 28.66
N GLU A 137 -6.76 19.86 29.30
CA GLU A 137 -7.42 19.99 30.58
C GLU A 137 -8.94 19.89 30.48
N ILE A 138 -9.58 20.68 29.61
CA ILE A 138 -11.03 20.82 29.54
C ILE A 138 -11.69 19.71 28.74
N GLN A 139 -11.16 19.39 27.53
CA GLN A 139 -11.82 18.45 26.63
C GLN A 139 -11.42 16.99 26.90
N TYR A 140 -10.19 16.79 27.36
CA TYR A 140 -9.64 15.44 27.56
C TYR A 140 -9.49 15.06 29.04
N ASN A 141 -9.87 15.92 29.96
CA ASN A 141 -9.81 15.69 31.41
C ASN A 141 -8.41 15.21 31.88
N ILE A 142 -7.36 15.77 31.29
CA ILE A 142 -5.97 15.50 31.69
C ILE A 142 -5.60 16.54 32.74
N SER A 143 -5.25 16.10 33.96
CA SER A 143 -4.96 16.99 35.10
C SER A 143 -3.71 16.55 35.88
N GLY A 144 -3.43 17.25 36.99
CA GLY A 144 -2.38 16.89 37.94
C GLY A 144 -0.95 16.91 37.34
N SER A 145 -0.16 15.95 37.80
CA SER A 145 1.27 15.85 37.39
C SER A 145 1.45 15.64 35.90
N LEU A 146 0.53 14.93 35.24
CA LEU A 146 0.61 14.69 33.79
C LEU A 146 0.39 15.98 33.00
N LEU A 147 -0.57 16.81 33.37
CA LEU A 147 -0.80 18.11 32.73
C LEU A 147 0.41 19.05 32.95
N THR A 148 0.96 19.07 34.16
CA THR A 148 2.18 19.82 34.47
C THR A 148 3.37 19.34 33.64
N TRP A 149 3.50 18.03 33.47
CA TRP A 149 4.52 17.44 32.63
C TRP A 149 4.36 17.83 31.13
N LEU A 150 3.13 17.83 30.59
CA LEU A 150 2.86 18.28 29.23
C LEU A 150 3.20 19.78 29.05
N LYS A 151 2.86 20.62 30.04
CA LYS A 151 3.29 22.04 30.06
C LYS A 151 4.82 22.14 30.01
N SER A 152 5.52 21.35 30.83
CA SER A 152 6.99 21.30 30.84
C SER A 152 7.57 20.75 29.53
N TYR A 153 6.93 19.73 28.92
CA TYR A 153 7.37 19.15 27.65
C TYR A 153 7.36 20.15 26.52
N LEU A 154 6.37 21.05 26.45
CA LEU A 154 6.23 22.05 25.38
C LEU A 154 7.05 23.31 25.64
N LYS A 155 7.29 23.67 26.90
CA LYS A 155 7.92 24.93 27.31
C LYS A 155 9.45 24.87 27.19
N ASP A 156 10.07 26.00 26.89
CA ASP A 156 11.55 26.24 26.87
C ASP A 156 12.29 25.26 25.95
N ARG A 157 11.73 25.00 24.79
CA ARG A 157 12.35 24.17 23.76
C ARG A 157 13.23 25.04 22.86
N SER A 158 14.30 24.43 22.36
CA SER A 158 15.18 25.05 21.36
C SER A 158 15.55 24.06 20.26
N GLN A 159 15.90 24.59 19.11
CA GLN A 159 16.35 23.80 17.98
C GLN A 159 17.57 24.40 17.31
N VAL A 160 18.39 23.54 16.73
CA VAL A 160 19.46 23.88 15.80
C VAL A 160 19.19 23.17 14.48
N VAL A 161 19.56 23.79 13.36
CA VAL A 161 19.45 23.16 12.03
C VAL A 161 20.83 22.65 11.62
N ARG A 162 20.89 21.39 11.20
CA ARG A 162 22.09 20.75 10.67
C ARG A 162 21.99 20.57 9.17
N VAL A 163 22.96 21.09 8.43
CA VAL A 163 23.12 20.87 6.98
C VAL A 163 24.56 20.41 6.74
N GLY A 164 24.73 19.15 6.38
CA GLY A 164 26.06 18.52 6.30
C GLY A 164 26.78 18.57 7.67
N ASN A 165 27.94 19.18 7.72
CA ASN A 165 28.73 19.35 8.94
C ASN A 165 28.49 20.70 9.66
N GLN A 166 27.64 21.56 9.10
CA GLN A 166 27.34 22.88 9.70
C GLN A 166 26.11 22.79 10.61
N ILE A 167 26.17 23.54 11.72
CA ILE A 167 25.08 23.62 12.71
C ILE A 167 24.79 25.12 12.96
N SER A 168 23.50 25.46 12.88
CA SER A 168 23.06 26.83 13.17
C SER A 168 23.18 27.18 14.66
N SER A 169 23.08 28.47 14.98
CA SER A 169 22.83 28.92 16.35
C SER A 169 21.51 28.37 16.88
N PRO A 170 21.40 28.09 18.19
CA PRO A 170 20.16 27.66 18.81
C PRO A 170 19.06 28.74 18.69
N GLN A 171 17.84 28.30 18.29
CA GLN A 171 16.65 29.15 18.26
C GLN A 171 15.60 28.59 19.21
N SER A 172 14.94 29.47 19.98
CA SER A 172 13.84 29.08 20.86
C SER A 172 12.56 28.78 20.06
N ILE A 173 11.77 27.84 20.55
CA ILE A 173 10.50 27.43 19.95
C ILE A 173 9.36 27.81 20.88
N SER A 174 8.47 28.71 20.44
CA SER A 174 7.31 29.19 21.21
C SER A 174 5.98 28.52 20.81
N ALA A 175 5.95 27.80 19.68
CA ALA A 175 4.79 27.10 19.15
C ALA A 175 5.21 25.78 18.45
N GLY A 176 4.25 24.92 18.20
CA GLY A 176 4.46 23.68 17.46
C GLY A 176 4.90 22.49 18.32
N CYS A 177 4.82 21.31 17.69
CA CYS A 177 5.33 20.06 18.24
C CYS A 177 6.47 19.55 17.35
N PRO A 178 7.55 18.98 17.92
CA PRO A 178 8.68 18.54 17.12
C PRO A 178 8.30 17.48 16.09
N GLN A 179 8.50 17.75 14.80
CA GLN A 179 8.28 16.77 13.72
C GLN A 179 9.33 15.66 13.84
N GLY A 180 8.97 14.51 14.40
CA GLY A 180 9.87 13.38 14.70
C GLY A 180 9.88 12.98 16.17
N SER A 181 9.12 13.66 17.03
CA SER A 181 8.78 13.19 18.38
C SER A 181 7.72 12.10 18.32
N VAL A 182 7.66 11.27 19.35
CA VAL A 182 6.64 10.19 19.45
C VAL A 182 5.29 10.75 19.90
N LEU A 183 5.30 11.76 20.76
CA LEU A 183 4.09 12.35 21.33
C LEU A 183 3.46 13.41 20.43
N GLY A 184 4.26 14.09 19.58
CA GLY A 184 3.81 15.17 18.72
C GLY A 184 2.60 14.86 17.86
N PRO A 185 2.57 13.71 17.14
CA PRO A 185 1.40 13.32 16.34
C PRO A 185 0.10 13.19 17.17
N LEU A 186 0.16 12.63 18.37
CA LEU A 186 -1.03 12.51 19.23
C LEU A 186 -1.51 13.89 19.70
N LEU A 187 -0.59 14.77 20.10
CA LEU A 187 -0.94 16.14 20.51
C LEU A 187 -1.53 16.94 19.35
N ALA A 188 -1.04 16.73 18.14
CA ALA A 188 -1.60 17.32 16.93
C ALA A 188 -3.02 16.80 16.67
N LEU A 189 -3.28 15.50 16.79
CA LEU A 189 -4.65 14.96 16.69
C LEU A 189 -5.58 15.60 17.72
N MET A 190 -5.17 15.64 18.97
CA MET A 190 -5.95 16.24 20.06
C MET A 190 -6.28 17.70 19.79
N TYR A 191 -5.37 18.44 19.14
CA TYR A 191 -5.56 19.85 18.86
C TYR A 191 -6.63 20.14 17.80
N LEU A 192 -6.80 19.27 16.79
CA LEU A 192 -7.76 19.43 15.69
C LEU A 192 -9.07 18.64 15.89
N ASN A 193 -9.13 17.77 16.90
CA ASN A 193 -10.14 16.74 17.05
C ASN A 193 -11.59 17.24 17.07
N ASP A 194 -11.84 18.41 17.60
CA ASP A 194 -13.17 18.99 17.76
C ASP A 194 -13.66 19.82 16.56
N LEU A 195 -12.83 19.99 15.51
CA LEU A 195 -13.22 20.74 14.32
C LEU A 195 -14.51 20.19 13.68
N SER A 196 -14.68 18.85 13.66
CA SER A 196 -15.89 18.22 13.09
C SER A 196 -17.19 18.56 13.84
N LYS A 197 -17.12 19.11 15.04
CA LYS A 197 -18.29 19.57 15.79
C LYS A 197 -18.79 20.94 15.33
N HIS A 198 -18.00 21.64 14.53
CA HIS A 198 -18.30 22.95 14.01
C HIS A 198 -18.81 22.93 12.56
N THR A 199 -18.98 21.74 11.97
CA THR A 199 -19.51 21.56 10.61
C THR A 199 -20.81 20.76 10.64
N GLU A 200 -21.78 21.15 9.79
CA GLU A 200 -23.04 20.42 9.59
C GLU A 200 -22.84 19.29 8.57
N ASN A 201 -22.03 19.55 7.52
CA ASN A 201 -21.69 18.56 6.52
C ASN A 201 -20.58 17.63 7.01
N GLU A 202 -20.42 16.52 6.32
CA GLU A 202 -19.48 15.49 6.76
C GLU A 202 -18.03 15.91 6.52
N THR A 203 -17.21 15.80 7.57
CA THR A 203 -15.80 16.19 7.55
C THR A 203 -14.94 15.01 7.92
N LEU A 204 -13.91 14.72 7.13
CA LEU A 204 -12.90 13.69 7.40
C LEU A 204 -11.53 14.30 7.54
N PHE A 205 -10.72 13.71 8.41
CA PHE A 205 -9.35 14.14 8.67
C PHE A 205 -8.36 13.00 8.48
N TYR A 206 -7.24 13.29 7.86
CA TYR A 206 -6.06 12.42 7.88
C TYR A 206 -4.86 13.25 8.33
N ALA A 207 -4.59 13.25 9.63
CA ALA A 207 -3.69 14.20 10.27
C ALA A 207 -4.16 15.65 10.05
N ASP A 208 -3.44 16.42 9.24
CA ASP A 208 -3.75 17.79 8.83
C ASP A 208 -4.55 17.89 7.52
N ASP A 209 -4.53 16.84 6.69
CA ASP A 209 -5.38 16.80 5.49
C ASP A 209 -6.85 16.72 5.91
N THR A 210 -7.62 17.76 5.59
CA THR A 210 -9.03 17.92 5.94
C THR A 210 -9.88 17.90 4.68
N SER A 211 -10.95 17.12 4.66
CA SER A 211 -11.94 17.11 3.58
C SER A 211 -13.35 17.31 4.12
N LEU A 212 -14.08 18.27 3.54
CA LEU A 212 -15.49 18.54 3.79
C LEU A 212 -16.29 18.10 2.57
N TYR A 213 -17.37 17.36 2.73
CA TYR A 213 -18.16 16.93 1.60
C TYR A 213 -19.66 16.85 1.90
N ALA A 214 -20.45 17.01 0.84
CA ALA A 214 -21.90 16.92 0.87
C ALA A 214 -22.43 16.22 -0.38
N ALA A 215 -23.43 15.35 -0.18
CA ALA A 215 -24.29 14.86 -1.24
C ALA A 215 -25.55 15.73 -1.29
N HIS A 216 -25.92 16.20 -2.48
CA HIS A 216 -27.03 17.14 -2.63
C HIS A 216 -27.82 16.90 -3.91
N SER A 217 -29.11 17.24 -3.90
CA SER A 217 -29.91 17.25 -5.12
C SER A 217 -29.40 18.32 -6.09
N PRO A 218 -29.37 18.04 -7.40
CA PRO A 218 -28.82 18.97 -8.39
C PRO A 218 -29.46 20.39 -8.36
N ASP A 219 -30.74 20.48 -8.03
CA ASP A 219 -31.52 21.72 -8.08
C ASP A 219 -31.67 22.37 -6.67
N ASP A 220 -31.06 21.81 -5.61
CA ASP A 220 -31.16 22.35 -4.25
C ASP A 220 -30.07 23.38 -3.97
N GLN A 221 -30.41 24.66 -4.01
CA GLN A 221 -29.50 25.76 -3.70
C GLN A 221 -29.14 25.87 -2.20
N ARG A 222 -29.87 25.22 -1.30
CA ARG A 222 -29.63 25.28 0.16
C ARG A 222 -28.30 24.64 0.53
N HIS A 223 -27.85 23.63 -0.23
CA HIS A 223 -26.57 22.97 0.04
C HIS A 223 -25.36 23.91 -0.16
N ARG A 224 -25.42 24.85 -1.12
CA ARG A 224 -24.41 25.90 -1.30
C ARG A 224 -24.27 26.73 -0.02
N HIS A 225 -25.39 27.13 0.56
CA HIS A 225 -25.42 27.93 1.79
C HIS A 225 -24.87 27.10 2.99
N SER A 226 -25.25 25.85 3.09
CA SER A 226 -24.75 24.95 4.14
C SER A 226 -23.23 24.73 4.05
N LEU A 227 -22.70 24.45 2.85
CA LEU A 227 -21.25 24.31 2.64
C LEU A 227 -20.49 25.62 2.93
N GLN A 228 -21.03 26.79 2.48
CA GLN A 228 -20.43 28.09 2.78
C GLN A 228 -20.41 28.38 4.27
N LYS A 229 -21.51 28.07 5.00
CA LYS A 229 -21.58 28.20 6.46
C LYS A 229 -20.53 27.36 7.18
N ASP A 230 -20.31 26.13 6.72
CA ASP A 230 -19.27 25.27 7.28
C ASP A 230 -17.87 25.83 7.01
N LEU A 231 -17.61 26.33 5.82
CA LEU A 231 -16.34 26.97 5.49
C LEU A 231 -16.08 28.19 6.37
N ASP A 232 -17.09 29.03 6.60
CA ASP A 232 -16.99 30.20 7.47
C ASP A 232 -16.75 29.79 8.94
N ASN A 233 -17.39 28.70 9.39
CA ASN A 233 -17.15 28.13 10.71
C ASN A 233 -15.72 27.57 10.85
N ILE A 234 -15.18 26.92 9.82
CA ILE A 234 -13.80 26.42 9.78
C ILE A 234 -12.80 27.60 9.86
N VAL A 235 -13.04 28.68 9.13
CA VAL A 235 -12.22 29.91 9.21
C VAL A 235 -12.25 30.47 10.64
N ARG A 236 -13.45 30.60 11.22
CA ARG A 236 -13.62 31.09 12.60
C ARG A 236 -12.92 30.19 13.62
N TYR A 237 -13.03 28.87 13.45
CA TYR A 237 -12.30 27.90 14.26
C TYR A 237 -10.79 28.11 14.14
N GLY A 238 -10.29 28.29 12.92
CA GLY A 238 -8.87 28.59 12.66
C GLY A 238 -8.38 29.82 13.41
N HIS A 239 -9.14 30.93 13.38
CA HIS A 239 -8.81 32.15 14.13
C HIS A 239 -8.80 31.91 15.65
N ASN A 240 -9.79 31.20 16.19
CA ASN A 240 -9.91 30.93 17.63
C ASN A 240 -8.76 30.06 18.16
N TRP A 241 -8.26 29.13 17.34
CA TRP A 241 -7.23 28.17 17.73
C TRP A 241 -5.86 28.45 17.07
N ALA A 242 -5.68 29.62 16.48
CA ALA A 242 -4.43 29.99 15.78
C ALA A 242 -3.98 28.95 14.73
N ILE A 243 -4.94 28.30 14.06
CA ILE A 243 -4.70 27.39 12.94
C ILE A 243 -4.86 28.17 11.63
N THR A 244 -3.82 28.15 10.79
CA THR A 244 -3.83 28.86 9.51
C THR A 244 -4.15 27.87 8.38
N PHE A 245 -5.35 27.92 7.86
CA PHE A 245 -5.69 27.24 6.63
C PHE A 245 -5.11 27.97 5.41
N ASN A 246 -4.83 27.24 4.33
CA ASN A 246 -4.27 27.79 3.11
C ASN A 246 -5.34 27.90 2.04
N ALA A 247 -5.95 29.08 1.91
CA ALA A 247 -7.00 29.33 0.92
C ALA A 247 -6.52 29.08 -0.52
N ASP A 248 -5.25 29.40 -0.85
CA ASP A 248 -4.68 29.24 -2.19
C ASP A 248 -4.49 27.77 -2.61
N LYS A 249 -4.48 26.83 -1.66
CA LYS A 249 -4.38 25.40 -1.91
C LYS A 249 -5.69 24.66 -1.65
N THR A 250 -6.68 25.35 -1.11
CA THR A 250 -8.01 24.79 -0.92
C THR A 250 -8.68 24.66 -2.28
N VAL A 251 -9.18 23.48 -2.61
CA VAL A 251 -9.80 23.18 -3.90
C VAL A 251 -11.17 22.53 -3.71
N GLN A 252 -12.05 22.76 -4.67
CA GLN A 252 -13.37 22.14 -4.74
C GLN A 252 -13.41 21.15 -5.91
N GLN A 253 -14.05 20.01 -5.70
CA GLN A 253 -14.31 19.03 -6.73
C GLN A 253 -15.77 18.59 -6.66
N THR A 254 -16.53 18.79 -7.75
CA THR A 254 -17.94 18.40 -7.83
C THR A 254 -18.11 17.25 -8.81
N PHE A 255 -18.71 16.18 -8.33
CA PHE A 255 -19.03 14.98 -9.11
C PHE A 255 -20.50 14.98 -9.44
N THR A 256 -20.82 14.80 -10.72
CA THR A 256 -22.19 14.82 -11.23
C THR A 256 -22.35 13.85 -12.40
N THR A 257 -23.55 13.31 -12.59
CA THR A 257 -23.92 12.54 -13.77
C THR A 257 -24.57 13.40 -14.86
N ARG A 258 -24.72 14.71 -14.64
CA ARG A 258 -25.34 15.65 -15.55
C ARG A 258 -24.29 16.53 -16.23
N HIS A 259 -24.53 16.95 -17.47
CA HIS A 259 -23.69 17.89 -18.22
C HIS A 259 -23.97 19.36 -17.88
N THR A 260 -24.23 19.69 -16.62
CA THR A 260 -24.48 21.06 -16.19
C THR A 260 -23.26 21.60 -15.46
N ASP A 261 -22.85 22.81 -15.82
CA ASP A 261 -21.83 23.57 -15.12
C ASP A 261 -22.35 23.92 -13.71
N GLN A 262 -21.81 23.28 -12.69
CA GLN A 262 -22.19 23.48 -11.30
C GLN A 262 -21.05 24.11 -10.51
N ASP A 263 -20.59 25.28 -10.95
CA ASP A 263 -19.73 26.11 -10.12
C ASP A 263 -20.55 26.67 -8.95
N LEU A 264 -20.33 26.10 -7.75
CA LEU A 264 -20.97 26.53 -6.52
C LEU A 264 -20.51 27.93 -6.05
N ARG A 265 -19.46 28.49 -6.65
CA ARG A 265 -18.87 29.80 -6.29
C ARG A 265 -18.69 29.95 -4.77
N LEU A 266 -18.07 28.96 -4.15
CA LEU A 266 -17.78 28.98 -2.72
C LEU A 266 -16.54 29.85 -2.46
N CYS A 267 -16.52 30.47 -1.27
CA CYS A 267 -15.38 31.28 -0.81
C CYS A 267 -14.80 30.69 0.47
N PHE A 268 -13.50 30.81 0.63
CA PHE A 268 -12.79 30.40 1.84
C PHE A 268 -11.80 31.47 2.27
N ASP A 269 -11.94 32.00 3.47
CA ASP A 269 -11.12 33.11 4.01
C ASP A 269 -11.04 34.32 3.05
N GLY A 270 -12.19 34.74 2.51
CA GLY A 270 -12.34 35.85 1.58
C GLY A 270 -11.84 35.60 0.15
N LYS A 271 -11.37 34.40 -0.19
CA LYS A 271 -10.92 34.01 -1.53
C LYS A 271 -11.89 33.02 -2.17
N PRO A 272 -12.15 33.10 -3.47
CA PRO A 272 -12.93 32.08 -4.17
C PRO A 272 -12.16 30.75 -4.20
N ILE A 273 -12.86 29.64 -3.95
CA ILE A 273 -12.30 28.30 -4.07
C ILE A 273 -12.27 27.91 -5.55
N ILE A 274 -11.12 27.42 -6.01
CA ILE A 274 -10.94 27.01 -7.41
C ILE A 274 -11.56 25.61 -7.60
N PRO A 275 -12.54 25.45 -8.52
CA PRO A 275 -13.01 24.13 -8.92
C PRO A 275 -11.93 23.41 -9.74
N VAL A 276 -11.77 22.11 -9.51
CA VAL A 276 -10.78 21.28 -10.20
C VAL A 276 -11.40 19.96 -10.68
N ASP A 277 -11.00 19.51 -11.87
CA ASP A 277 -11.47 18.23 -12.42
C ASP A 277 -10.72 17.02 -11.87
N CYS A 278 -9.53 17.24 -11.34
CA CYS A 278 -8.74 16.18 -10.70
C CYS A 278 -7.98 16.72 -9.50
N HIS A 279 -8.11 16.03 -8.38
CA HIS A 279 -7.35 16.31 -7.16
C HIS A 279 -6.64 15.06 -6.64
N LYS A 280 -5.42 15.24 -6.15
CA LYS A 280 -4.67 14.17 -5.49
C LYS A 280 -4.93 14.20 -3.99
N HIS A 281 -5.84 13.35 -3.53
CA HIS A 281 -6.17 13.20 -2.11
C HIS A 281 -5.57 11.91 -1.54
N LEU A 282 -4.82 12.01 -0.44
CA LEU A 282 -4.17 10.88 0.23
C LEU A 282 -3.45 9.91 -0.73
N GLY A 283 -2.80 10.43 -1.75
CA GLY A 283 -2.05 9.63 -2.72
C GLY A 283 -2.86 9.12 -3.93
N LEU A 284 -4.19 9.14 -3.89
CA LEU A 284 -5.07 8.77 -5.00
C LEU A 284 -5.45 10.00 -5.81
N ASN A 285 -5.30 9.96 -7.14
CA ASN A 285 -5.84 10.99 -8.02
C ASN A 285 -7.32 10.67 -8.29
N LEU A 286 -8.19 11.53 -7.77
CA LEU A 286 -9.64 11.48 -8.00
C LEU A 286 -9.98 12.43 -9.13
N SER A 287 -10.63 11.93 -10.19
CA SER A 287 -11.12 12.73 -11.32
C SER A 287 -12.64 12.79 -11.29
N THR A 288 -13.23 13.92 -11.74
CA THR A 288 -14.68 14.13 -11.76
C THR A 288 -15.41 13.14 -12.67
N ASP A 289 -14.73 12.62 -13.70
CA ASP A 289 -15.23 11.57 -14.58
C ASP A 289 -15.25 10.17 -13.95
N LEU A 290 -14.69 10.02 -12.74
CA LEU A 290 -14.55 8.76 -12.01
C LEU A 290 -13.72 7.68 -12.74
N HIS A 291 -12.98 8.08 -13.77
CA HIS A 291 -11.96 7.27 -14.39
C HIS A 291 -10.61 7.52 -13.71
N PHE A 292 -9.92 6.46 -13.36
CA PHE A 292 -8.63 6.57 -12.66
C PHE A 292 -7.44 6.72 -13.60
N HIS A 293 -7.67 7.13 -14.87
CA HIS A 293 -6.62 7.22 -15.89
C HIS A 293 -5.41 8.06 -15.45
N GLN A 294 -5.67 9.23 -14.83
CA GLN A 294 -4.59 10.09 -14.31
C GLN A 294 -3.83 9.44 -13.15
N HIS A 295 -4.53 8.68 -12.29
CA HIS A 295 -3.89 7.90 -11.23
C HIS A 295 -2.98 6.82 -11.81
N ILE A 296 -3.45 6.04 -12.79
CA ILE A 296 -2.70 4.99 -13.45
C ILE A 296 -1.47 5.56 -14.19
N ASN A 297 -1.59 6.70 -14.86
CA ASN A 297 -0.45 7.38 -15.48
C ASN A 297 0.63 7.75 -14.45
N SER A 298 0.21 8.30 -13.31
CA SER A 298 1.12 8.64 -12.20
C SER A 298 1.79 7.41 -11.60
N LEU A 299 1.03 6.32 -11.43
CA LEU A 299 1.51 5.04 -10.93
C LEU A 299 2.57 4.43 -11.86
N ILE A 300 2.27 4.34 -13.15
CA ILE A 300 3.20 3.85 -14.17
C ILE A 300 4.48 4.68 -14.20
N LYS A 301 4.37 6.00 -14.12
CA LYS A 301 5.53 6.91 -14.05
C LYS A 301 6.39 6.61 -12.82
N THR A 302 5.78 6.46 -11.65
CA THR A 302 6.48 6.17 -10.39
C THR A 302 7.23 4.84 -10.47
N ILE A 303 6.56 3.78 -10.93
CA ILE A 303 7.17 2.45 -11.06
C ILE A 303 8.32 2.48 -12.08
N ASN A 304 8.16 3.14 -13.23
CA ASN A 304 9.24 3.26 -14.21
C ASN A 304 10.44 4.04 -13.66
N THR A 305 10.22 5.08 -12.85
CA THR A 305 11.29 5.82 -12.17
C THR A 305 12.02 4.93 -11.16
N THR A 306 11.31 4.06 -10.44
CA THR A 306 11.90 3.09 -9.51
C THR A 306 12.68 2.00 -10.25
N LEU A 307 12.20 1.54 -11.40
CA LEU A 307 12.86 0.51 -12.21
C LEU A 307 14.14 1.01 -12.89
N GLY A 308 14.21 2.29 -13.25
CA GLY A 308 15.31 2.88 -14.00
C GLY A 308 16.70 2.52 -13.44
N PRO A 309 17.00 2.80 -12.16
CA PRO A 309 18.28 2.45 -11.54
C PRO A 309 18.55 0.95 -11.40
N ILE A 310 17.49 0.12 -11.43
CA ILE A 310 17.62 -1.34 -11.25
C ILE A 310 18.08 -2.02 -12.54
N TYR A 311 17.66 -1.55 -13.72
CA TYR A 311 18.00 -2.16 -15.00
C TYR A 311 19.51 -2.38 -15.22
N PRO A 312 20.40 -1.38 -15.04
CA PRO A 312 21.83 -1.56 -15.25
C PRO A 312 22.47 -2.60 -14.35
N VAL A 313 21.99 -2.70 -13.09
CA VAL A 313 22.55 -3.60 -12.07
C VAL A 313 21.90 -4.98 -12.03
N ALA A 314 20.74 -5.15 -12.67
CA ALA A 314 19.97 -6.39 -12.62
C ALA A 314 20.76 -7.61 -13.11
N LYS A 315 21.66 -7.44 -14.08
CA LYS A 315 22.50 -8.53 -14.61
C LYS A 315 23.48 -9.10 -13.57
N PHE A 316 23.82 -8.32 -12.54
CA PHE A 316 24.75 -8.73 -11.48
C PHE A 316 24.04 -9.29 -10.24
N LEU A 317 22.73 -9.13 -10.14
CA LEU A 317 21.95 -9.51 -8.96
C LEU A 317 21.32 -10.90 -9.13
N PRO A 318 21.35 -11.75 -8.09
CA PRO A 318 20.62 -13.02 -8.10
C PRO A 318 19.11 -12.81 -8.29
N ARG A 319 18.44 -13.81 -8.83
CA ARG A 319 16.97 -13.79 -9.01
C ARG A 319 16.23 -13.53 -7.71
N SER A 320 16.67 -14.15 -6.59
CA SER A 320 16.05 -13.96 -5.26
C SER A 320 16.10 -12.50 -4.81
N VAL A 321 17.23 -11.82 -5.02
CA VAL A 321 17.38 -10.40 -4.69
C VAL A 321 16.49 -9.52 -5.56
N LEU A 322 16.44 -9.77 -6.87
CA LEU A 322 15.56 -9.04 -7.77
C LEU A 322 14.07 -9.26 -7.42
N ASN A 323 13.70 -10.47 -7.02
CA ASN A 323 12.35 -10.77 -6.53
C ASN A 323 12.03 -9.98 -5.25
N GLN A 324 12.95 -9.92 -4.29
CA GLN A 324 12.78 -9.10 -3.08
C GLN A 324 12.66 -7.61 -3.41
N ILE A 325 13.46 -7.11 -4.35
CA ILE A 325 13.36 -5.72 -4.81
C ILE A 325 11.98 -5.45 -5.40
N TYR A 326 11.45 -6.35 -6.23
CA TYR A 326 10.10 -6.21 -6.76
C TYR A 326 9.05 -6.16 -5.63
N LEU A 327 9.08 -7.12 -4.71
CA LEU A 327 8.10 -7.22 -3.62
C LEU A 327 8.12 -5.99 -2.71
N ILE A 328 9.31 -5.46 -2.40
CA ILE A 328 9.49 -4.37 -1.43
C ILE A 328 9.28 -2.99 -2.06
N TYR A 329 9.77 -2.77 -3.30
CA TYR A 329 9.81 -1.42 -3.88
C TYR A 329 8.84 -1.19 -5.03
N ILE A 330 8.29 -2.24 -5.65
CA ILE A 330 7.46 -2.11 -6.83
C ILE A 330 6.03 -2.57 -6.57
N GLN A 331 5.87 -3.76 -6.00
CA GLN A 331 4.55 -4.34 -5.75
C GLN A 331 3.68 -3.46 -4.86
N LEU A 332 4.27 -2.83 -3.84
CA LEU A 332 3.56 -1.90 -2.95
C LEU A 332 2.85 -0.76 -3.69
N HIS A 333 3.39 -0.34 -4.84
CA HIS A 333 2.73 0.66 -5.67
C HIS A 333 1.48 0.13 -6.38
N PHE A 334 1.49 -1.14 -6.81
CA PHE A 334 0.31 -1.78 -7.40
C PHE A 334 -0.78 -2.02 -6.35
N ASP A 335 -0.40 -2.33 -5.11
CA ASP A 335 -1.30 -2.66 -4.00
C ASP A 335 -1.92 -1.41 -3.35
N TYR A 336 -1.30 -0.21 -3.56
CA TYR A 336 -1.80 1.00 -2.90
C TYR A 336 -3.13 1.45 -3.47
N CYS A 337 -4.18 1.44 -2.66
CA CYS A 337 -5.56 1.84 -3.01
C CYS A 337 -6.20 1.03 -4.15
N ASP A 338 -5.65 -0.13 -4.48
CA ASP A 338 -6.09 -0.98 -5.58
C ASP A 338 -7.58 -1.38 -5.47
N ILE A 339 -8.05 -1.71 -4.27
CA ILE A 339 -9.45 -2.07 -4.01
C ILE A 339 -10.44 -0.93 -4.32
N ILE A 340 -9.97 0.32 -4.39
CA ILE A 340 -10.80 1.50 -4.62
C ILE A 340 -11.01 1.71 -6.12
N TYR A 341 -9.95 1.62 -6.92
CA TYR A 341 -10.01 1.93 -8.35
C TYR A 341 -10.26 0.72 -9.24
N ASP A 342 -9.99 -0.51 -8.76
CA ASP A 342 -10.03 -1.74 -9.56
C ASP A 342 -11.33 -1.90 -10.38
N GLY A 343 -12.48 -1.78 -9.74
CA GLY A 343 -13.76 -2.07 -10.38
C GLY A 343 -14.15 -1.09 -11.49
N ASN A 344 -13.55 0.10 -11.51
CA ASN A 344 -13.82 1.16 -12.50
C ASN A 344 -12.61 1.44 -13.40
N LEU A 345 -11.62 0.54 -13.43
CA LEU A 345 -10.54 0.61 -14.41
C LEU A 345 -11.05 0.35 -15.82
N THR A 346 -10.55 1.12 -16.78
CA THR A 346 -10.72 0.77 -18.19
C THR A 346 -9.94 -0.49 -18.54
N ALA A 347 -10.41 -1.24 -19.54
CA ALA A 347 -9.68 -2.41 -20.05
C ALA A 347 -8.25 -2.05 -20.49
N SER A 348 -8.08 -0.88 -21.13
CA SER A 348 -6.77 -0.35 -21.52
C SER A 348 -5.85 -0.15 -20.33
N ASP A 349 -6.30 0.48 -19.25
CA ASP A 349 -5.48 0.74 -18.08
C ASP A 349 -5.13 -0.55 -17.32
N SER A 350 -6.05 -1.51 -17.26
CA SER A 350 -5.78 -2.83 -16.69
C SER A 350 -4.68 -3.57 -17.47
N ILE A 351 -4.73 -3.54 -18.81
CA ILE A 351 -3.70 -4.12 -19.69
C ILE A 351 -2.35 -3.40 -19.49
N ARG A 352 -2.33 -2.08 -19.39
CA ARG A 352 -1.10 -1.29 -19.17
C ARG A 352 -0.43 -1.66 -17.85
N LEU A 353 -1.18 -1.79 -16.76
CA LEU A 353 -0.67 -2.23 -15.46
C LEU A 353 -0.11 -3.66 -15.52
N GLN A 354 -0.86 -4.59 -16.12
CA GLN A 354 -0.40 -5.97 -16.27
C GLN A 354 0.86 -6.06 -17.13
N THR A 355 0.95 -5.27 -18.20
CA THR A 355 2.16 -5.20 -19.04
C THR A 355 3.37 -4.72 -18.26
N LEU A 356 3.18 -3.76 -17.34
CA LEU A 356 4.26 -3.28 -16.48
C LEU A 356 4.72 -4.37 -15.49
N GLN A 357 3.79 -5.12 -14.89
CA GLN A 357 4.12 -6.28 -14.04
C GLN A 357 4.91 -7.34 -14.85
N ASN A 358 4.49 -7.63 -16.08
CA ASN A 358 5.17 -8.59 -16.95
C ASN A 358 6.60 -8.14 -17.29
N ARG A 359 6.85 -6.83 -17.42
CA ARG A 359 8.21 -6.28 -17.59
C ARG A 359 9.05 -6.54 -16.33
N CYS A 360 8.49 -6.34 -15.15
CA CYS A 360 9.17 -6.67 -13.88
C CYS A 360 9.48 -8.16 -13.81
N ALA A 361 8.55 -9.03 -14.19
CA ALA A 361 8.75 -10.47 -14.20
C ALA A 361 9.90 -10.89 -15.12
N ARG A 362 9.99 -10.29 -16.32
CA ARG A 362 11.13 -10.52 -17.23
C ARG A 362 12.46 -10.03 -16.67
N LEU A 363 12.46 -8.89 -15.99
CA LEU A 363 13.66 -8.37 -15.33
C LEU A 363 14.18 -9.35 -14.25
N VAL A 364 13.27 -9.91 -13.46
CA VAL A 364 13.62 -10.87 -12.39
C VAL A 364 14.13 -12.18 -12.98
N THR A 365 13.45 -12.73 -13.98
CA THR A 365 13.74 -14.04 -14.56
C THR A 365 14.84 -14.03 -15.63
N GLY A 366 15.07 -12.89 -16.29
CA GLY A 366 15.98 -12.77 -17.44
C GLY A 366 15.47 -13.48 -18.70
N THR A 367 14.16 -13.71 -18.82
CA THR A 367 13.55 -14.40 -19.96
C THR A 367 13.39 -13.50 -21.17
N LEU A 368 13.15 -14.11 -22.33
CA LEU A 368 12.98 -13.40 -23.62
C LEU A 368 11.63 -12.68 -23.67
N PHE A 369 11.55 -11.63 -24.48
CA PHE A 369 10.39 -10.76 -24.61
C PHE A 369 9.09 -11.52 -24.97
N ARG A 370 9.15 -12.53 -25.82
CA ARG A 370 8.00 -13.33 -26.28
C ARG A 370 7.61 -14.48 -25.35
N THR A 371 8.27 -14.62 -24.18
CA THR A 371 7.90 -15.63 -23.20
C THR A 371 6.46 -15.43 -22.73
N SER A 372 5.69 -16.52 -22.65
CA SER A 372 4.31 -16.51 -22.16
C SER A 372 4.22 -15.85 -20.78
N THR A 373 3.33 -14.89 -20.63
CA THR A 373 3.09 -14.20 -19.36
C THR A 373 2.63 -15.19 -18.27
N HIS A 374 1.77 -16.15 -18.63
CA HIS A 374 1.31 -17.15 -17.70
C HIS A 374 2.48 -17.99 -17.15
N ALA A 375 3.33 -18.52 -18.04
CA ALA A 375 4.51 -19.28 -17.63
C ALA A 375 5.46 -18.48 -16.73
N LEU A 376 5.67 -17.18 -17.04
CA LEU A 376 6.50 -16.29 -16.22
C LEU A 376 5.96 -16.10 -14.80
N LEU A 377 4.69 -15.76 -14.69
CA LEU A 377 4.07 -15.50 -13.39
C LEU A 377 4.00 -16.78 -12.55
N THR A 378 3.66 -17.91 -13.17
CA THR A 378 3.67 -19.23 -12.51
C THR A 378 5.07 -19.59 -12.01
N ASP A 379 6.13 -19.38 -12.83
CA ASP A 379 7.51 -19.67 -12.43
C ASP A 379 8.00 -18.78 -11.27
N LEU A 380 7.43 -17.57 -11.13
CA LEU A 380 7.73 -16.66 -10.02
C LEU A 380 6.80 -16.86 -8.80
N GLY A 381 5.69 -17.57 -8.96
CA GLY A 381 4.61 -17.62 -7.96
C GLY A 381 3.92 -16.26 -7.80
N TRP A 382 3.84 -15.49 -8.87
CA TRP A 382 3.16 -14.20 -8.84
C TRP A 382 1.75 -14.33 -9.42
N GLU A 383 0.80 -13.70 -8.76
CA GLU A 383 -0.55 -13.55 -9.29
C GLU A 383 -0.57 -12.47 -10.38
N ARG A 384 -1.54 -12.61 -11.30
CA ARG A 384 -1.97 -11.48 -12.12
C ARG A 384 -2.52 -10.38 -11.22
N LEU A 385 -2.33 -9.13 -11.59
CA LEU A 385 -2.82 -8.00 -10.78
C LEU A 385 -4.32 -8.05 -10.53
N GLU A 386 -5.12 -8.54 -11.49
CA GLU A 386 -6.55 -8.73 -11.32
C GLU A 386 -6.88 -9.72 -10.19
N THR A 387 -6.21 -10.88 -10.19
CA THR A 387 -6.37 -11.91 -9.15
C THR A 387 -5.93 -11.37 -7.78
N ARG A 388 -4.82 -10.66 -7.74
CA ARG A 388 -4.30 -10.06 -6.52
C ARG A 388 -5.28 -9.05 -5.94
N ARG A 389 -5.81 -8.14 -6.76
CA ARG A 389 -6.82 -7.16 -6.33
C ARG A 389 -8.11 -7.82 -5.83
N LEU A 390 -8.53 -8.94 -6.43
CA LEU A 390 -9.65 -9.74 -5.93
C LEU A 390 -9.36 -10.30 -4.54
N ILE A 391 -8.17 -10.85 -4.32
CA ILE A 391 -7.75 -11.37 -3.00
C ILE A 391 -7.76 -10.23 -1.97
N ASP A 392 -7.09 -9.12 -2.24
CA ASP A 392 -6.98 -7.97 -1.33
C ASP A 392 -8.36 -7.41 -0.97
N ARG A 393 -9.27 -7.35 -1.93
CA ARG A 393 -10.68 -6.96 -1.77
C ARG A 393 -11.42 -7.91 -0.82
N LEU A 394 -11.30 -9.22 -1.00
CA LEU A 394 -11.94 -10.22 -0.15
C LEU A 394 -11.36 -10.23 1.27
N LEU A 395 -10.04 -10.10 1.41
CA LEU A 395 -9.38 -10.04 2.71
C LEU A 395 -9.80 -8.78 3.50
N PHE A 396 -9.88 -7.64 2.84
CA PHE A 396 -10.35 -6.42 3.51
C PHE A 396 -11.84 -6.52 3.87
N PHE A 397 -12.66 -7.12 2.99
CA PHE A 397 -14.09 -7.34 3.25
C PHE A 397 -14.31 -8.30 4.44
N HIS A 398 -13.53 -9.36 4.54
CA HIS A 398 -13.56 -10.25 5.69
C HIS A 398 -13.31 -9.50 7.00
N ARG A 399 -12.30 -8.62 7.03
CA ARG A 399 -12.02 -7.76 8.19
C ARG A 399 -13.18 -6.83 8.51
N LEU A 400 -13.84 -6.29 7.48
CA LEU A 400 -15.00 -5.43 7.63
C LEU A 400 -16.21 -6.19 8.17
N TYR A 401 -16.44 -7.41 7.65
CA TYR A 401 -17.57 -8.27 8.01
C TYR A 401 -17.46 -8.82 9.43
N TYR A 402 -16.28 -9.29 9.83
CA TYR A 402 -16.00 -9.85 11.16
C TYR A 402 -15.36 -8.84 12.11
N ASN A 403 -15.53 -7.54 11.85
CA ASN A 403 -14.99 -6.51 12.72
C ASN A 403 -15.61 -6.62 14.13
N HIS A 404 -14.76 -6.79 15.13
CA HIS A 404 -15.19 -6.90 16.52
C HIS A 404 -14.40 -5.94 17.39
N PRO A 405 -15.05 -5.20 18.32
CA PRO A 405 -14.39 -4.22 19.20
C PRO A 405 -13.26 -4.79 20.06
N SER A 406 -13.31 -6.10 20.37
CA SER A 406 -12.23 -6.76 21.13
C SER A 406 -10.95 -7.00 20.34
N LEU A 407 -10.95 -6.80 19.02
CA LEU A 407 -9.74 -6.90 18.21
C LEU A 407 -8.85 -5.68 18.46
N THR A 408 -7.55 -5.91 18.60
CA THR A 408 -6.53 -4.86 18.82
C THR A 408 -6.53 -3.78 17.72
N TYR A 409 -7.08 -4.09 16.55
CA TYR A 409 -7.16 -3.22 15.37
C TYR A 409 -8.54 -3.31 14.71
N TRP A 410 -9.58 -2.90 15.44
CA TRP A 410 -10.93 -2.82 14.88
C TRP A 410 -11.06 -1.64 13.90
N LEU A 411 -11.96 -1.78 12.94
CA LEU A 411 -12.24 -0.74 11.96
C LEU A 411 -13.21 0.31 12.52
N PRO A 412 -13.18 1.56 12.03
CA PRO A 412 -14.11 2.60 12.48
C PRO A 412 -15.58 2.20 12.27
N SER A 413 -16.46 2.63 13.17
CA SER A 413 -17.90 2.32 13.11
C SER A 413 -18.52 2.81 11.80
N TYR A 414 -18.19 4.01 11.35
CA TYR A 414 -18.74 4.58 10.13
C TYR A 414 -18.48 3.70 8.88
N LEU A 415 -17.43 2.87 8.90
CA LEU A 415 -17.15 1.94 7.80
C LEU A 415 -17.94 0.64 7.95
N THR A 416 -18.09 0.14 9.17
CA THR A 416 -18.90 -1.07 9.44
C THR A 416 -20.39 -0.83 9.23
N ASP A 417 -20.85 0.39 9.47
CA ASP A 417 -22.24 0.80 9.25
C ASP A 417 -22.65 0.68 7.77
N LEU A 418 -21.68 0.72 6.84
CA LEU A 418 -21.95 0.48 5.42
C LEU A 418 -22.48 -0.95 5.15
N LEU A 419 -22.25 -1.91 6.07
CA LEU A 419 -22.78 -3.26 5.96
C LEU A 419 -24.14 -3.45 6.62
N THR A 420 -24.66 -2.49 7.36
CA THR A 420 -25.89 -2.63 8.12
C THR A 420 -27.07 -2.90 7.19
N ASP A 421 -27.20 -2.11 6.13
CA ASP A 421 -28.26 -2.24 5.14
C ASP A 421 -28.16 -3.52 4.30
N THR A 422 -26.97 -4.15 4.27
CA THR A 422 -26.74 -5.38 3.49
C THR A 422 -27.09 -6.64 4.29
N ARG A 423 -27.24 -6.52 5.61
CA ARG A 423 -27.56 -7.65 6.52
C ARG A 423 -29.06 -7.77 6.84
N GLN A 424 -29.83 -6.69 6.66
CA GLN A 424 -31.26 -6.68 6.96
C GLN A 424 -32.05 -7.06 5.72
N ASP A 425 -32.87 -8.11 5.88
CA ASP A 425 -33.91 -8.41 4.93
C ASP A 425 -35.05 -7.41 5.12
N ALA A 426 -35.25 -6.54 4.13
CA ALA A 426 -36.29 -5.48 4.17
C ALA A 426 -37.73 -6.03 4.33
N THR A 427 -37.92 -7.34 4.25
CA THR A 427 -39.24 -7.98 4.22
C THR A 427 -39.53 -8.94 5.35
N GLY A 428 -38.57 -9.26 6.24
CA GLY A 428 -38.76 -10.20 7.36
C GLY A 428 -39.08 -11.64 6.96
N ARG A 429 -38.95 -11.98 5.66
CA ARG A 429 -39.17 -13.34 5.15
C ARG A 429 -37.84 -14.11 5.12
N GLN A 430 -37.79 -15.29 5.72
CA GLN A 430 -36.68 -16.23 5.51
C GLN A 430 -36.69 -16.72 4.04
N LEU A 431 -35.88 -16.07 3.23
CA LEU A 431 -35.62 -16.53 1.85
C LEU A 431 -34.70 -17.74 1.87
N ARG A 432 -34.77 -18.59 0.86
CA ARG A 432 -33.87 -19.75 0.66
C ARG A 432 -32.37 -19.41 0.68
N ASN A 433 -32.02 -18.11 0.61
CA ASN A 433 -30.67 -17.59 0.59
C ASN A 433 -30.38 -16.65 1.77
N ALA A 434 -30.96 -16.90 2.95
CA ALA A 434 -30.82 -16.06 4.17
C ALA A 434 -29.35 -15.78 4.60
N ASN A 435 -28.38 -16.57 4.12
CA ASN A 435 -26.95 -16.43 4.42
C ASN A 435 -26.17 -15.61 3.39
N LEU A 436 -26.85 -15.03 2.38
CA LEU A 436 -26.22 -14.16 1.39
C LEU A 436 -26.46 -12.68 1.73
N LEU A 437 -25.46 -11.85 1.46
CA LEU A 437 -25.58 -10.40 1.62
C LEU A 437 -26.34 -9.80 0.45
N SER A 438 -27.25 -8.89 0.73
CA SER A 438 -27.94 -8.10 -0.29
C SER A 438 -27.06 -6.95 -0.75
N THR A 439 -27.14 -6.58 -2.03
CA THR A 439 -26.52 -5.37 -2.54
C THR A 439 -27.54 -4.24 -2.53
N PRO A 440 -27.14 -2.99 -2.23
CA PRO A 440 -28.02 -1.84 -2.40
C PRO A 440 -28.58 -1.77 -3.84
N PRO A 441 -29.75 -1.14 -4.08
CA PRO A 441 -30.28 -0.93 -5.42
C PRO A 441 -29.24 -0.25 -6.33
N ILE A 442 -29.01 -0.83 -7.51
CA ILE A 442 -27.96 -0.40 -8.44
C ILE A 442 -28.59 0.27 -9.65
N ARG A 443 -28.33 1.55 -9.83
CA ARG A 443 -28.72 2.34 -11.02
C ARG A 443 -27.53 2.58 -11.96
N LEU A 444 -26.36 2.87 -11.40
CA LEU A 444 -25.15 3.21 -12.16
C LEU A 444 -24.16 2.05 -12.21
N THR A 445 -23.56 1.83 -13.39
CA THR A 445 -22.51 0.84 -13.58
C THR A 445 -21.27 1.14 -12.71
N SER A 446 -20.91 2.41 -12.56
CA SER A 446 -19.80 2.82 -11.71
C SER A 446 -20.03 2.47 -10.23
N PHE A 447 -21.24 2.62 -9.72
CA PHE A 447 -21.60 2.15 -8.37
C PHE A 447 -21.59 0.61 -8.28
N ARG A 448 -22.17 -0.07 -9.29
CA ARG A 448 -22.15 -1.54 -9.36
C ARG A 448 -20.74 -2.09 -9.24
N ASN A 449 -19.78 -1.45 -9.88
CA ASN A 449 -18.39 -1.87 -9.93
C ASN A 449 -17.55 -1.34 -8.75
N SER A 450 -18.07 -0.38 -7.98
CA SER A 450 -17.36 0.15 -6.80
C SER A 450 -17.13 -0.95 -5.75
N TYR A 451 -16.28 -0.67 -4.78
CA TYR A 451 -15.78 -1.66 -3.82
C TYR A 451 -16.89 -2.51 -3.19
N LEU A 452 -17.85 -1.89 -2.50
CA LEU A 452 -18.82 -2.65 -1.67
C LEU A 452 -19.76 -3.52 -2.52
N PRO A 453 -20.52 -3.00 -3.51
CA PRO A 453 -21.43 -3.82 -4.29
C PRO A 453 -20.72 -4.92 -5.09
N SER A 454 -19.52 -4.64 -5.64
CA SER A 454 -18.78 -5.66 -6.39
C SER A 454 -18.20 -6.73 -5.46
N THR A 455 -17.74 -6.36 -4.27
CA THR A 455 -17.17 -7.31 -3.31
C THR A 455 -18.24 -8.21 -2.69
N ILE A 456 -19.43 -7.68 -2.39
CA ILE A 456 -20.56 -8.50 -1.93
C ILE A 456 -20.88 -9.59 -2.94
N ARG A 457 -20.90 -9.27 -4.24
CA ARG A 457 -21.14 -10.30 -5.29
C ARG A 457 -20.05 -11.38 -5.27
N GLN A 458 -18.78 -10.99 -5.15
CA GLN A 458 -17.66 -11.94 -5.09
C GLN A 458 -17.67 -12.76 -3.78
N TRP A 459 -18.00 -12.12 -2.67
CA TRP A 459 -18.15 -12.78 -1.37
C TRP A 459 -19.24 -13.85 -1.40
N ASN A 460 -20.38 -13.54 -2.00
CA ASN A 460 -21.50 -14.48 -2.13
C ASN A 460 -21.18 -15.70 -3.05
N LEU A 461 -20.18 -15.59 -3.94
CA LEU A 461 -19.68 -16.70 -4.75
C LEU A 461 -18.74 -17.64 -3.98
N LEU A 462 -18.23 -17.21 -2.82
CA LEU A 462 -17.41 -18.10 -1.99
C LEU A 462 -18.28 -19.19 -1.36
N PRO A 463 -17.75 -20.41 -1.21
CA PRO A 463 -18.41 -21.47 -0.43
C PRO A 463 -18.71 -20.99 1.00
N GLU A 464 -19.83 -21.44 1.55
CA GLU A 464 -20.23 -21.10 2.92
C GLU A 464 -19.17 -21.51 3.95
N THR A 465 -18.50 -22.63 3.74
CA THR A 465 -17.39 -23.11 4.57
C THR A 465 -16.24 -22.10 4.65
N ILE A 466 -15.99 -21.33 3.60
CA ILE A 466 -14.96 -20.28 3.59
C ILE A 466 -15.52 -19.00 4.19
N ARG A 467 -16.76 -18.61 3.85
CA ARG A 467 -17.39 -17.39 4.38
C ARG A 467 -17.54 -17.40 5.90
N ASN A 468 -17.76 -18.58 6.50
CA ASN A 468 -17.94 -18.74 7.95
C ASN A 468 -16.63 -18.80 8.75
N ILE A 469 -15.46 -18.74 8.11
CA ILE A 469 -14.17 -18.67 8.80
C ILE A 469 -14.03 -17.28 9.46
N GLN A 470 -13.99 -17.22 10.79
CA GLN A 470 -13.82 -15.95 11.52
C GLN A 470 -12.36 -15.50 11.61
N SER A 471 -11.41 -16.46 11.68
CA SER A 471 -9.98 -16.19 11.74
C SER A 471 -9.49 -15.56 10.43
N SER A 472 -9.03 -14.31 10.46
CA SER A 472 -8.47 -13.64 9.27
C SER A 472 -7.28 -14.37 8.67
N ARG A 473 -6.48 -15.06 9.51
CA ARG A 473 -5.33 -15.85 9.05
C ARG A 473 -5.78 -17.09 8.25
N ASP A 474 -6.78 -17.80 8.76
CA ASP A 474 -7.25 -19.04 8.12
C ASP A 474 -8.09 -18.72 6.88
N PHE A 475 -8.91 -17.67 6.93
CA PHE A 475 -9.60 -17.12 5.76
C PHE A 475 -8.61 -16.74 4.66
N SER A 476 -7.57 -15.97 5.00
CA SER A 476 -6.52 -15.59 4.05
C SER A 476 -5.90 -16.82 3.40
N ARG A 477 -5.51 -17.83 4.19
CA ARG A 477 -4.95 -19.09 3.67
C ARG A 477 -5.89 -19.77 2.68
N GLN A 478 -7.17 -19.89 2.99
CA GLN A 478 -8.15 -20.55 2.12
C GLN A 478 -8.39 -19.77 0.82
N VAL A 479 -8.46 -18.45 0.89
CA VAL A 479 -8.59 -17.60 -0.32
C VAL A 479 -7.36 -17.72 -1.21
N TRP A 480 -6.15 -17.65 -0.63
CA TRP A 480 -4.90 -17.81 -1.39
C TRP A 480 -4.77 -19.19 -2.02
N GLN A 481 -5.13 -20.26 -1.32
CA GLN A 481 -5.12 -21.62 -1.87
C GLN A 481 -6.11 -21.80 -3.03
N ARG A 482 -7.23 -21.06 -3.03
CA ARG A 482 -8.26 -21.18 -4.05
C ARG A 482 -7.98 -20.39 -5.32
N VAL A 483 -7.46 -19.16 -5.18
CA VAL A 483 -7.34 -18.20 -6.28
C VAL A 483 -5.92 -17.69 -6.51
N GLY A 484 -5.03 -17.83 -5.55
CA GLY A 484 -3.64 -17.40 -5.64
C GLY A 484 -2.79 -18.32 -6.50
N ALA A 485 -1.63 -17.84 -6.91
CA ALA A 485 -0.63 -18.65 -7.58
C ALA A 485 0.08 -19.57 -6.55
N PRO A 486 0.42 -20.80 -6.93
CA PRO A 486 1.21 -21.68 -6.07
C PRO A 486 2.61 -21.09 -5.85
N GLU A 487 3.15 -21.26 -4.65
CA GLU A 487 4.53 -20.88 -4.37
C GLU A 487 5.49 -21.68 -5.25
N PRO A 488 6.47 -21.02 -5.92
CA PRO A 488 7.43 -21.73 -6.74
C PRO A 488 8.35 -22.59 -5.84
N PRO A 489 8.73 -23.79 -6.28
CA PRO A 489 9.68 -24.59 -5.55
C PRO A 489 11.00 -23.84 -5.32
N PRO A 490 11.67 -24.02 -4.17
CA PRO A 490 12.95 -23.38 -3.87
C PRO A 490 14.05 -23.68 -4.90
N SER A 491 13.98 -24.82 -5.59
CA SER A 491 14.84 -25.17 -6.72
C SER A 491 14.84 -24.13 -7.86
N HIS A 492 13.76 -23.35 -7.99
CA HIS A 492 13.66 -22.29 -9.02
C HIS A 492 14.57 -21.08 -8.76
N THR A 493 15.10 -20.91 -7.56
CA THR A 493 15.95 -19.76 -7.20
C THR A 493 17.43 -20.12 -7.04
N VAL A 494 17.78 -21.37 -7.25
CA VAL A 494 19.15 -21.91 -7.06
C VAL A 494 20.12 -21.40 -8.14
N GLY A 495 21.39 -21.21 -7.77
CA GLY A 495 22.51 -20.97 -8.67
C GLY A 495 22.77 -19.50 -9.02
N THR A 496 23.76 -19.29 -9.90
CA THR A 496 24.12 -17.95 -10.39
C THR A 496 23.02 -17.36 -11.27
N LYS A 497 22.99 -16.04 -11.41
CA LYS A 497 21.99 -15.35 -12.27
C LYS A 497 21.95 -15.93 -13.69
N THR A 498 23.10 -16.16 -14.30
CA THR A 498 23.19 -16.68 -15.68
C THR A 498 22.62 -18.08 -15.80
N LEU A 499 23.05 -19.00 -14.93
CA LEU A 499 22.59 -20.39 -14.95
C LEU A 499 21.10 -20.50 -14.59
N ASN A 500 20.66 -19.72 -13.61
CA ASN A 500 19.24 -19.66 -13.27
C ASN A 500 18.39 -19.10 -14.42
N THR A 501 18.88 -18.10 -15.16
CA THR A 501 18.20 -17.57 -16.35
C THR A 501 18.04 -18.66 -17.43
N HIS A 502 19.09 -19.42 -17.75
CA HIS A 502 18.99 -20.50 -18.73
C HIS A 502 18.06 -21.63 -18.26
N HIS A 503 18.15 -22.01 -16.99
CA HIS A 503 17.24 -22.99 -16.39
C HIS A 503 15.79 -22.52 -16.47
N THR A 504 15.51 -21.26 -16.10
CA THR A 504 14.17 -20.65 -16.22
C THR A 504 13.68 -20.65 -17.66
N ARG A 505 14.50 -20.26 -18.61
CA ARG A 505 14.14 -20.25 -20.05
C ARG A 505 13.78 -21.64 -20.57
N LEU A 506 14.46 -22.68 -20.10
CA LEU A 506 14.11 -24.07 -20.42
C LEU A 506 12.77 -24.47 -19.81
N ARG A 507 12.50 -24.10 -18.55
CA ARG A 507 11.20 -24.36 -17.87
C ARG A 507 10.03 -23.67 -18.55
N VAL A 508 10.17 -22.41 -18.90
CA VAL A 508 9.07 -21.63 -19.49
C VAL A 508 8.89 -21.88 -21.00
N GLY A 509 9.66 -22.80 -21.57
CA GLY A 509 9.50 -23.24 -22.95
C GLY A 509 9.98 -22.24 -24.01
N LEU A 510 10.77 -21.24 -23.64
CA LEU A 510 11.37 -20.30 -24.58
C LEU A 510 12.83 -19.97 -24.21
N SER A 511 13.76 -20.70 -24.79
CA SER A 511 15.20 -20.54 -24.61
C SER A 511 15.89 -20.12 -25.91
N THR A 512 17.22 -20.05 -25.93
CA THR A 512 18.01 -19.82 -27.15
C THR A 512 18.35 -21.12 -27.89
N LEU A 513 17.59 -22.19 -27.70
CA LEU A 513 17.64 -23.38 -28.57
C LEU A 513 17.01 -23.07 -29.92
N HIS A 514 17.48 -23.71 -30.98
CA HIS A 514 17.07 -23.37 -32.35
C HIS A 514 15.57 -23.54 -32.58
N ALA A 515 14.94 -24.57 -32.03
CA ALA A 515 13.49 -24.74 -32.15
C ALA A 515 12.70 -23.56 -31.57
N HIS A 516 13.12 -23.05 -30.39
CA HIS A 516 12.46 -21.90 -29.77
C HIS A 516 12.74 -20.59 -30.52
N LEU A 517 13.98 -20.41 -31.04
CA LEU A 517 14.32 -19.23 -31.83
C LEU A 517 13.60 -19.25 -33.20
N PHE A 518 13.41 -20.42 -33.79
CA PHE A 518 12.66 -20.59 -35.04
C PHE A 518 11.18 -20.21 -34.86
N GLN A 519 10.56 -20.64 -33.77
CA GLN A 519 9.17 -20.26 -33.43
C GLN A 519 8.93 -18.75 -33.35
N ILE A 520 9.97 -17.98 -33.03
CA ILE A 520 9.89 -16.51 -32.92
C ILE A 520 10.60 -15.80 -34.10
N ASN A 521 10.90 -16.52 -35.18
CA ASN A 521 11.52 -16.02 -36.41
C ASN A 521 12.91 -15.36 -36.21
N LEU A 522 13.71 -15.86 -35.27
CA LEU A 522 15.09 -15.40 -35.02
C LEU A 522 16.16 -16.31 -35.59
N THR A 523 15.79 -17.46 -36.14
CA THR A 523 16.68 -18.38 -36.88
C THR A 523 15.94 -18.98 -38.06
N PRO A 524 16.62 -19.28 -39.18
CA PRO A 524 16.00 -19.87 -40.36
C PRO A 524 15.68 -21.37 -40.20
N SER A 525 16.28 -22.06 -39.25
CA SER A 525 16.11 -23.50 -39.04
C SER A 525 15.96 -23.88 -37.58
N PRO A 526 15.08 -24.84 -37.22
CA PRO A 526 14.95 -25.39 -35.87
C PRO A 526 16.00 -26.49 -35.59
N ALA A 527 16.83 -26.88 -36.54
CA ALA A 527 17.71 -28.03 -36.45
C ALA A 527 18.87 -27.85 -35.45
N CYS A 528 19.24 -28.94 -34.79
CA CYS A 528 20.41 -28.99 -33.92
C CYS A 528 21.70 -29.19 -34.71
N SER A 529 22.81 -28.66 -34.22
CA SER A 529 24.14 -28.88 -34.77
C SER A 529 24.58 -30.36 -34.76
N CYS A 530 23.91 -31.23 -34.02
CA CYS A 530 24.15 -32.67 -34.04
C CYS A 530 23.53 -33.40 -35.24
N GLY A 531 22.81 -32.71 -36.11
CA GLY A 531 22.09 -33.27 -37.25
C GLY A 531 20.60 -33.62 -36.98
N HIS A 532 20.11 -33.48 -35.75
CA HIS A 532 18.70 -33.69 -35.44
C HIS A 532 17.85 -32.53 -35.96
N ASN A 533 16.68 -32.81 -36.53
CA ASN A 533 15.84 -31.82 -37.22
C ASN A 533 15.19 -30.77 -36.29
N TYR A 534 15.21 -30.98 -34.98
CA TYR A 534 14.52 -30.09 -34.05
C TYR A 534 15.25 -30.00 -32.69
N GLU A 535 15.80 -28.82 -32.36
CA GLU A 535 16.53 -28.58 -31.10
C GLU A 535 15.63 -27.93 -30.07
N ASP A 536 14.78 -28.73 -29.44
CA ASP A 536 13.96 -28.30 -28.29
C ASP A 536 14.58 -28.68 -26.94
N THR A 537 13.86 -28.38 -25.85
CA THR A 537 14.31 -28.70 -24.47
C THR A 537 14.46 -30.22 -24.25
N ALA A 538 13.57 -31.04 -24.82
CA ALA A 538 13.63 -32.48 -24.70
C ALA A 538 14.87 -33.04 -25.43
N HIS A 539 15.08 -32.64 -26.67
CA HIS A 539 16.28 -33.04 -27.42
C HIS A 539 17.56 -32.63 -26.66
N TYR A 540 17.67 -31.38 -26.22
CA TYR A 540 18.86 -30.87 -25.53
C TYR A 540 19.17 -31.64 -24.26
N ILE A 541 18.17 -31.85 -23.39
CA ILE A 541 18.39 -32.50 -22.08
C ILE A 541 18.46 -34.02 -22.21
N LEU A 542 17.59 -34.66 -22.98
CA LEU A 542 17.41 -36.11 -22.94
C LEU A 542 18.19 -36.87 -24.03
N TRP A 543 18.36 -36.28 -25.24
CA TRP A 543 18.80 -37.12 -26.40
C TRP A 543 19.98 -36.59 -27.20
N CYS A 544 20.34 -35.29 -27.11
CA CYS A 544 21.38 -34.76 -27.97
C CYS A 544 22.70 -35.55 -27.85
N PRO A 545 23.22 -36.17 -28.92
CA PRO A 545 24.46 -36.97 -28.85
C PRO A 545 25.69 -36.16 -28.44
N GLN A 546 25.73 -34.88 -28.78
CA GLN A 546 26.84 -33.98 -28.41
C GLN A 546 27.02 -33.78 -26.92
N HIS A 547 25.96 -34.06 -26.11
CA HIS A 547 25.96 -33.82 -24.69
C HIS A 547 25.90 -35.11 -23.85
N THR A 548 26.14 -36.29 -24.45
CA THR A 548 26.00 -37.58 -23.77
C THR A 548 26.83 -37.68 -22.51
N ASN A 549 28.12 -37.30 -22.55
CA ASN A 549 28.99 -37.40 -21.37
C ASN A 549 28.51 -36.52 -20.18
N HIS A 550 28.03 -35.31 -20.48
CA HIS A 550 27.52 -34.41 -19.44
C HIS A 550 26.17 -34.85 -18.89
N ARG A 551 25.33 -35.46 -19.77
CA ARG A 551 24.03 -36.02 -19.42
C ARG A 551 24.14 -37.20 -18.47
N THR A 552 25.15 -38.04 -18.63
CA THR A 552 25.40 -39.21 -17.75
C THR A 552 25.45 -38.75 -16.30
N ASN A 553 26.23 -37.74 -15.99
CA ASN A 553 26.38 -37.21 -14.62
C ASN A 553 25.03 -36.66 -14.08
N LEU A 554 24.23 -35.96 -14.91
CA LEU A 554 22.91 -35.49 -14.51
C LEU A 554 21.96 -36.66 -14.22
N PHE A 555 21.94 -37.69 -15.06
CA PHE A 555 21.07 -38.85 -14.90
C PHE A 555 21.49 -39.70 -13.71
N GLU A 556 22.77 -39.86 -13.44
CA GLU A 556 23.28 -40.53 -12.24
C GLU A 556 22.81 -39.82 -10.97
N ALA A 557 22.86 -38.48 -10.95
CA ALA A 557 22.36 -37.72 -9.82
C ALA A 557 20.85 -37.93 -9.63
N VAL A 558 20.06 -37.99 -10.69
CA VAL A 558 18.62 -38.27 -10.59
C VAL A 558 18.38 -39.71 -10.10
N ARG A 559 19.10 -40.69 -10.65
CA ARG A 559 18.97 -42.10 -10.25
C ARG A 559 19.36 -42.31 -8.78
N SER A 560 20.31 -41.56 -8.22
CA SER A 560 20.72 -41.66 -6.83
C SER A 560 19.61 -41.35 -5.83
N ILE A 561 18.60 -40.57 -6.26
CA ILE A 561 17.48 -40.13 -5.40
C ILE A 561 16.12 -40.67 -5.85
N LEU A 562 16.00 -41.19 -7.08
CA LEU A 562 14.74 -41.67 -7.61
C LEU A 562 14.92 -42.99 -8.36
N GLN A 563 14.52 -44.09 -7.69
CA GLN A 563 14.55 -45.43 -8.31
C GLN A 563 13.57 -45.51 -9.48
N GLY A 564 13.96 -46.19 -10.55
CA GLY A 564 13.15 -46.41 -11.73
C GLY A 564 13.03 -45.21 -12.66
N PHE A 565 13.88 -44.19 -12.53
CA PHE A 565 13.90 -43.01 -13.40
C PHE A 565 13.95 -43.34 -14.90
N ASP A 566 14.69 -44.37 -15.28
CA ASP A 566 14.84 -44.75 -16.68
C ASP A 566 13.54 -45.23 -17.33
N ASN A 567 12.61 -45.75 -16.54
CA ASN A 567 11.31 -46.29 -16.99
C ASN A 567 10.25 -45.20 -17.17
N PHE A 568 10.52 -43.96 -16.77
CA PHE A 568 9.56 -42.88 -16.92
C PHE A 568 9.47 -42.39 -18.37
N SER A 569 8.30 -41.86 -18.74
CA SER A 569 8.14 -41.17 -20.02
C SER A 569 9.05 -39.93 -20.08
N ASP A 570 9.44 -39.54 -21.28
CA ASP A 570 10.31 -38.37 -21.49
C ASP A 570 9.73 -37.08 -20.90
N LYS A 571 8.42 -36.92 -21.01
CA LYS A 571 7.71 -35.80 -20.36
C LYS A 571 7.92 -35.84 -18.86
N HIS A 572 7.74 -36.99 -18.23
CA HIS A 572 7.89 -37.13 -16.77
C HIS A 572 9.35 -36.94 -16.33
N LYS A 573 10.33 -37.42 -17.11
CA LYS A 573 11.75 -37.15 -16.89
C LYS A 573 12.05 -35.65 -16.93
N LEU A 574 11.51 -34.92 -17.89
CA LEU A 574 11.65 -33.46 -18.01
C LEU A 574 11.01 -32.75 -16.83
N ASP A 575 9.81 -33.16 -16.43
CA ASP A 575 9.10 -32.55 -15.31
C ASP A 575 9.90 -32.70 -13.99
N ILE A 576 10.52 -33.86 -13.76
CA ILE A 576 11.40 -34.08 -12.61
C ILE A 576 12.65 -33.19 -12.71
N ILE A 577 13.33 -33.16 -13.85
CA ILE A 577 14.60 -32.44 -14.02
C ILE A 577 14.39 -30.92 -13.98
N LEU A 578 13.37 -30.41 -14.64
CA LEU A 578 13.13 -28.98 -14.79
C LEU A 578 12.39 -28.37 -13.58
N TYR A 579 11.43 -29.09 -13.03
CA TYR A 579 10.50 -28.55 -12.02
C TYR A 579 10.64 -29.20 -10.65
N GLY A 580 11.39 -30.31 -10.53
CA GLY A 580 11.49 -31.07 -9.30
C GLY A 580 10.19 -31.80 -8.93
N LEU A 581 9.34 -32.14 -9.91
CA LEU A 581 8.07 -32.80 -9.68
C LEU A 581 8.27 -34.12 -8.91
N SER A 582 7.42 -34.38 -7.91
CA SER A 582 7.47 -35.58 -7.05
C SER A 582 8.71 -35.69 -6.16
N LEU A 583 9.53 -34.63 -6.04
CA LEU A 583 10.71 -34.60 -5.20
C LEU A 583 10.46 -33.79 -3.92
N SER A 584 11.17 -34.14 -2.84
CA SER A 584 11.28 -33.26 -1.67
C SER A 584 12.01 -31.97 -2.02
N GLN A 585 11.87 -30.94 -1.18
CA GLN A 585 12.51 -29.64 -1.40
C GLN A 585 14.04 -29.76 -1.55
N THR A 586 14.68 -30.57 -0.70
CA THR A 586 16.13 -30.79 -0.73
C THR A 586 16.57 -31.54 -1.98
N GLN A 587 15.81 -32.56 -2.38
CA GLN A 587 16.05 -33.31 -3.62
C GLN A 587 15.90 -32.42 -4.87
N GLY A 588 14.85 -31.56 -4.91
CA GLY A 588 14.65 -30.60 -6.00
C GLY A 588 15.81 -29.61 -6.13
N ILE A 589 16.33 -29.10 -5.02
CA ILE A 589 17.51 -28.23 -5.01
C ILE A 589 18.75 -28.99 -5.54
N PHE A 590 18.95 -30.22 -5.12
CA PHE A 590 20.07 -31.06 -5.55
C PHE A 590 20.03 -31.29 -7.07
N ILE A 591 18.89 -31.67 -7.64
CA ILE A 591 18.73 -31.85 -9.09
C ILE A 591 18.91 -30.53 -9.84
N ALA A 592 18.39 -29.41 -9.34
CA ALA A 592 18.59 -28.11 -9.95
C ALA A 592 20.07 -27.73 -10.07
N HIS A 593 20.90 -28.05 -9.08
CA HIS A 593 22.36 -27.87 -9.15
C HIS A 593 23.00 -28.72 -10.24
N HIS A 594 22.63 -30.00 -10.33
CA HIS A 594 23.18 -30.90 -11.36
C HIS A 594 22.74 -30.48 -12.76
N LEU A 595 21.50 -30.05 -12.96
CA LEU A 595 21.04 -29.49 -14.23
C LEU A 595 21.82 -28.22 -14.59
N GLN A 596 22.06 -27.33 -13.65
CA GLN A 596 22.84 -26.12 -13.92
C GLN A 596 24.32 -26.43 -14.22
N THR A 597 24.88 -27.45 -13.60
CA THR A 597 26.21 -27.98 -13.95
C THR A 597 26.24 -28.52 -15.38
N PHE A 598 25.22 -29.30 -15.79
CA PHE A 598 25.04 -29.75 -17.16
C PHE A 598 24.95 -28.57 -18.13
N ILE A 599 24.10 -27.56 -17.84
CA ILE A 599 23.97 -26.34 -18.67
C ILE A 599 25.32 -25.64 -18.84
N ALA A 600 26.10 -25.51 -17.77
CA ALA A 600 27.41 -24.87 -17.80
C ALA A 600 28.43 -25.67 -18.62
N GLN A 601 28.49 -26.99 -18.43
CA GLN A 601 29.47 -27.88 -19.10
C GLN A 601 29.21 -28.04 -20.61
N THR A 602 27.95 -28.05 -21.04
CA THR A 602 27.61 -28.14 -22.46
C THR A 602 28.00 -26.89 -23.24
N ARG A 603 28.27 -25.77 -22.60
CA ARG A 603 28.56 -24.46 -23.20
C ARG A 603 27.58 -24.03 -24.29
N ARG A 604 26.41 -24.67 -24.41
CA ARG A 604 25.43 -24.43 -25.48
C ARG A 604 24.92 -22.98 -25.46
N PHE A 605 24.95 -22.32 -24.30
CA PHE A 605 24.46 -20.97 -24.12
C PHE A 605 25.56 -19.92 -23.93
N SER A 606 26.87 -20.31 -24.06
CA SER A 606 28.01 -19.43 -23.75
C SER A 606 28.38 -18.45 -24.87
N THR A 607 27.94 -18.69 -26.11
CA THR A 607 28.32 -17.91 -27.31
C THR A 607 27.27 -16.92 -27.80
N GLN A 608 26.13 -16.77 -27.09
CA GLN A 608 25.04 -15.88 -27.52
C GLN A 608 24.83 -14.74 -26.54
N THR A 609 25.71 -13.73 -26.56
CA THR A 609 25.38 -12.36 -26.15
C THR A 609 24.49 -11.71 -27.23
N HIS A 610 23.32 -12.26 -27.50
CA HIS A 610 22.30 -11.52 -28.20
C HIS A 610 21.54 -10.68 -27.14
N THR A 611 21.94 -9.43 -27.02
CA THR A 611 21.08 -8.33 -26.62
C THR A 611 19.88 -8.33 -27.58
N ILE A 612 18.76 -8.93 -27.15
CA ILE A 612 17.46 -8.82 -27.81
C ILE A 612 16.55 -8.00 -26.91
#